data_a5876aa974495d0bac73c27ca892ad35
#
_entry.id   a5876aa974495d0bac73c27ca892ad35
#
_cell.length_a   1.000
_cell.length_b   1.000
_cell.length_c   1.000
_cell.angle_alpha   90.00
_cell.angle_beta   90.00
_cell.angle_gamma   90.00
#
_symmetry.space_group_name_H-M   'P 1'
#
loop_
_entity.id
_entity.type
_entity.pdbx_description
1 polymer ?
#
loop_
_entity_poly.entity_id
_entity_poly.type
_entity_poly.pdbx_seq_one_letter_code
_entity_poly.pdbx_strand_id
1 'polypeptide(L)'
;MAAVARLRSVVVDCPEPRELAVFYAAVGGGVPEEEDADWVVLQIPAGPRLAFQRAPGHTPPDWPRADHGSQQFHLDFDAGGTWEEVDAAEEKVLALGARVLDREDYETKDFRVYADPAGHPFCLCRIEQP
;
A
#
# COMPACT_ATOMS: atom_id res chain seq x y z
N MET A 1 -25.59 -1.50 -15.58
CA MET A 1 -25.18 -2.80 -16.10
C MET A 1 -24.87 -3.75 -14.95
N ALA A 2 -25.38 -4.95 -15.01
CA ALA A 2 -25.11 -5.95 -13.98
C ALA A 2 -23.68 -6.49 -14.14
N ALA A 3 -22.98 -6.63 -13.02
CA ALA A 3 -21.63 -7.17 -13.02
C ALA A 3 -21.66 -8.69 -13.20
N VAL A 4 -20.66 -9.23 -13.88
CA VAL A 4 -20.52 -10.68 -14.08
C VAL A 4 -20.05 -11.36 -12.78
N ALA A 5 -19.24 -10.66 -11.98
CA ALA A 5 -18.64 -11.21 -10.76
C ALA A 5 -18.33 -10.07 -9.78
N ARG A 6 -17.92 -10.44 -8.58
CA ARG A 6 -17.59 -9.48 -7.53
C ARG A 6 -16.10 -9.59 -7.20
N LEU A 7 -15.43 -8.46 -7.10
CA LEU A 7 -14.02 -8.45 -6.70
C LEU A 7 -13.89 -9.03 -5.28
N ARG A 8 -13.06 -10.06 -5.13
CA ARG A 8 -12.80 -10.66 -3.82
C ARG A 8 -11.61 -10.03 -3.13
N SER A 9 -10.48 -10.01 -3.79
CA SER A 9 -9.24 -9.55 -3.16
C SER A 9 -8.29 -8.96 -4.19
N VAL A 10 -7.45 -8.06 -3.73
CA VAL A 10 -6.23 -7.67 -4.43
C VAL A 10 -5.11 -8.50 -3.81
N VAL A 11 -4.43 -9.30 -4.60
CA VAL A 11 -3.36 -10.18 -4.12
C VAL A 11 -2.00 -9.52 -4.35
N VAL A 12 -1.19 -9.48 -3.30
CA VAL A 12 0.11 -8.82 -3.30
C VAL A 12 1.19 -9.87 -3.04
N ASP A 13 2.12 -10.00 -3.96
CA ASP A 13 3.27 -10.90 -3.79
C ASP A 13 4.30 -10.25 -2.88
N CYS A 14 4.88 -11.05 -1.98
CA CYS A 14 5.88 -10.55 -1.04
C CYS A 14 6.68 -11.70 -0.45
N PRO A 15 7.88 -11.43 0.10
CA PRO A 15 8.65 -12.50 0.75
C PRO A 15 8.07 -12.93 2.09
N GLU A 16 7.46 -12.00 2.84
CA GLU A 16 6.96 -12.26 4.20
C GLU A 16 5.53 -11.75 4.35
N PRO A 17 4.52 -12.61 4.03
CA PRO A 17 3.12 -12.18 4.02
C PRO A 17 2.62 -11.61 5.36
N ARG A 18 3.00 -12.24 6.47
CA ARG A 18 2.56 -11.77 7.78
C ARG A 18 3.08 -10.37 8.09
N GLU A 19 4.36 -10.14 7.84
CA GLU A 19 4.98 -8.83 8.11
C GLU A 19 4.34 -7.73 7.27
N LEU A 20 4.07 -8.02 6.00
CA LEU A 20 3.46 -7.03 5.12
C LEU A 20 2.01 -6.78 5.49
N ALA A 21 1.26 -7.83 5.87
CA ALA A 21 -0.11 -7.68 6.35
C ALA A 21 -0.17 -6.82 7.63
N VAL A 22 0.76 -7.02 8.56
CA VAL A 22 0.86 -6.21 9.78
C VAL A 22 1.14 -4.75 9.44
N PHE A 23 2.03 -4.50 8.48
CA PHE A 23 2.31 -3.14 8.01
C PHE A 23 1.03 -2.46 7.52
N TYR A 24 0.31 -3.09 6.59
CA TYR A 24 -0.91 -2.48 6.04
C TYR A 24 -2.07 -2.42 7.03
N ALA A 25 -2.12 -3.31 8.01
CA ALA A 25 -3.08 -3.19 9.09
C ALA A 25 -2.81 -1.93 9.94
N ALA A 26 -1.55 -1.61 10.15
CA ALA A 26 -1.18 -0.39 10.86
C ALA A 26 -1.47 0.88 10.04
N VAL A 27 -1.35 0.80 8.71
CA VAL A 27 -1.62 1.93 7.82
C VAL A 27 -3.11 2.15 7.61
N GLY A 28 -3.83 1.10 7.26
CA GLY A 28 -5.22 1.19 6.80
C GLY A 28 -6.26 0.59 7.74
N GLY A 29 -5.84 -0.04 8.81
CA GLY A 29 -6.74 -0.69 9.76
C GLY A 29 -7.00 -2.15 9.42
N GLY A 30 -7.76 -2.81 10.29
CA GLY A 30 -8.08 -4.22 10.13
C GLY A 30 -7.14 -5.10 10.95
N VAL A 31 -7.42 -6.40 10.92
CA VAL A 31 -6.66 -7.41 11.66
C VAL A 31 -6.22 -8.50 10.67
N PRO A 32 -4.91 -8.78 10.55
CA PRO A 32 -4.46 -9.84 9.66
C PRO A 32 -4.99 -11.21 10.09
N GLU A 33 -5.43 -11.98 9.10
CA GLU A 33 -5.86 -13.37 9.32
C GLU A 33 -4.94 -14.28 8.51
N GLU A 34 -4.14 -15.07 9.20
CA GLU A 34 -3.22 -16.01 8.59
C GLU A 34 -3.96 -17.31 8.29
N GLU A 35 -4.22 -17.57 7.00
CA GLU A 35 -4.85 -18.83 6.60
C GLU A 35 -3.82 -19.97 6.61
N ASP A 36 -2.61 -19.67 6.15
CA ASP A 36 -1.43 -20.52 6.31
C ASP A 36 -0.18 -19.64 6.20
N ALA A 37 1.00 -20.24 6.26
CA ALA A 37 2.26 -19.49 6.27
C ALA A 37 2.50 -18.72 4.96
N ASP A 38 1.84 -19.11 3.88
CA ASP A 38 2.04 -18.53 2.55
C ASP A 38 0.94 -17.57 2.12
N TRP A 39 -0.10 -17.42 2.94
CA TRP A 39 -1.28 -16.63 2.58
C TRP A 39 -1.89 -15.96 3.81
N VAL A 40 -1.86 -14.64 3.83
CA VAL A 40 -2.42 -13.83 4.91
C VAL A 40 -3.40 -12.84 4.33
N VAL A 41 -4.56 -12.71 4.94
CA VAL A 41 -5.65 -11.84 4.46
C VAL A 41 -5.82 -10.66 5.40
N LEU A 42 -6.12 -9.50 4.83
CA LEU A 42 -6.43 -8.29 5.58
C LEU A 42 -7.65 -7.62 4.93
N GLN A 43 -8.75 -7.56 5.69
CA GLN A 43 -9.89 -6.76 5.29
C GLN A 43 -9.72 -5.35 5.82
N ILE A 44 -9.46 -4.40 4.94
CA ILE A 44 -9.35 -2.99 5.34
C ILE A 44 -10.76 -2.46 5.56
N PRO A 45 -11.06 -1.83 6.71
CA PRO A 45 -12.39 -1.27 6.96
C PRO A 45 -12.79 -0.29 5.87
N ALA A 46 -13.99 -0.44 5.33
CA ALA A 46 -14.53 0.40 4.26
C ALA A 46 -13.66 0.41 2.99
N GLY A 47 -12.79 -0.57 2.84
CA GLY A 47 -11.90 -0.66 1.70
C GLY A 47 -11.80 -2.07 1.15
N PRO A 48 -10.86 -2.31 0.23
CA PRO A 48 -10.71 -3.62 -0.37
C PRO A 48 -10.14 -4.64 0.61
N ARG A 49 -10.37 -5.91 0.29
CA ARG A 49 -9.72 -7.02 0.96
C ARG A 49 -8.37 -7.25 0.27
N LEU A 50 -7.29 -7.24 1.04
CA LEU A 50 -5.97 -7.55 0.54
C LEU A 50 -5.59 -8.98 0.92
N ALA A 51 -4.85 -9.65 0.05
CA ALA A 51 -4.28 -10.95 0.36
C ALA A 51 -2.79 -10.89 0.06
N PHE A 52 -1.98 -11.35 0.98
CA PHE A 52 -0.52 -11.32 0.86
C PHE A 52 -0.04 -12.74 0.64
N GLN A 53 0.58 -12.97 -0.51
CA GLN A 53 1.00 -14.30 -0.95
C GLN A 53 2.52 -14.39 -0.90
N ARG A 54 3.04 -15.47 -0.32
CA ARG A 54 4.48 -15.68 -0.31
C ARG A 54 4.98 -15.92 -1.74
N ALA A 55 5.96 -15.14 -2.12
CA ALA A 55 6.64 -15.25 -3.41
C ALA A 55 8.14 -15.20 -3.15
N PRO A 56 8.81 -16.34 -2.98
CA PRO A 56 10.23 -16.36 -2.61
C PRO A 56 11.14 -15.64 -3.58
N GLY A 57 10.74 -15.60 -4.85
CA GLY A 57 11.50 -14.88 -5.88
C GLY A 57 11.08 -13.44 -6.07
N HIS A 58 10.30 -12.86 -5.12
CA HIS A 58 9.81 -11.51 -5.27
C HIS A 58 10.94 -10.50 -5.47
N THR A 59 10.79 -9.69 -6.51
CA THR A 59 11.66 -8.55 -6.79
C THR A 59 10.78 -7.31 -6.80
N PRO A 60 11.08 -6.29 -5.97
CA PRO A 60 10.29 -5.06 -5.98
C PRO A 60 10.35 -4.38 -7.34
N PRO A 61 9.32 -3.60 -7.69
CA PRO A 61 9.38 -2.81 -8.91
C PRO A 61 10.47 -1.76 -8.83
N ASP A 62 10.93 -1.31 -9.99
CA ASP A 62 11.94 -0.26 -10.11
C ASP A 62 11.27 1.07 -10.40
N TRP A 63 10.65 1.63 -9.37
CA TRP A 63 9.94 2.90 -9.49
C TRP A 63 10.96 4.06 -9.65
N PRO A 64 10.74 5.04 -10.54
CA PRO A 64 9.54 5.24 -11.36
C PRO A 64 9.63 4.70 -12.80
N ARG A 65 10.46 3.69 -13.02
CA ARG A 65 10.69 3.14 -14.37
C ARG A 65 9.40 2.58 -14.95
N ALA A 66 9.22 2.75 -16.25
CA ALA A 66 8.09 2.20 -16.97
C ALA A 66 8.53 1.26 -18.10
N ASP A 67 9.83 1.22 -18.36
CA ASP A 67 10.40 0.41 -19.44
C ASP A 67 10.81 -0.99 -18.97
N HIS A 68 11.10 -1.15 -17.68
CA HIS A 68 11.38 -2.45 -17.07
C HIS A 68 11.18 -2.36 -15.57
N GLY A 69 10.82 -3.46 -14.93
CA GLY A 69 10.60 -3.49 -13.50
C GLY A 69 9.54 -2.50 -13.03
N SER A 70 8.59 -2.12 -13.89
CA SER A 70 7.56 -1.14 -13.53
C SER A 70 6.60 -1.71 -12.49
N GLN A 71 6.03 -0.83 -11.69
CA GLN A 71 4.90 -1.20 -10.85
C GLN A 71 3.70 -1.49 -11.74
N GLN A 72 2.95 -2.53 -11.41
CA GLN A 72 1.72 -2.85 -12.14
C GLN A 72 0.50 -2.32 -11.42
N PHE A 73 0.57 -2.32 -10.10
CA PHE A 73 -0.46 -1.76 -9.22
C PHE A 73 0.21 -1.01 -8.09
N HIS A 74 -0.48 -0.04 -7.53
CA HIS A 74 -0.09 0.59 -6.26
C HIS A 74 -1.35 0.97 -5.50
N LEU A 75 -1.21 1.21 -4.20
CA LEU A 75 -2.32 1.59 -3.34
C LEU A 75 -2.21 3.08 -3.03
N ASP A 76 -3.34 3.76 -3.05
CA ASP A 76 -3.45 5.15 -2.61
C ASP A 76 -4.20 5.18 -1.29
N PHE A 77 -3.65 5.86 -0.31
CA PHE A 77 -4.31 6.10 0.97
C PHE A 77 -4.53 7.59 1.16
N ASP A 78 -5.73 7.97 1.56
CA ASP A 78 -6.02 9.34 1.90
C ASP A 78 -5.48 9.62 3.30
N ALA A 79 -4.58 10.58 3.40
CA ALA A 79 -3.92 10.90 4.67
C ALA A 79 -4.45 12.17 5.33
N GLY A 80 -5.41 12.83 4.69
CA GLY A 80 -6.00 14.05 5.19
C GLY A 80 -6.00 15.16 4.14
N GLY A 81 -6.61 16.28 4.44
CA GLY A 81 -6.76 17.38 3.48
C GLY A 81 -5.64 18.40 3.52
N THR A 82 -4.66 18.27 4.41
CA THR A 82 -3.57 19.23 4.57
C THR A 82 -2.23 18.52 4.53
N TRP A 83 -1.19 19.27 4.16
CA TRP A 83 0.18 18.73 4.19
C TRP A 83 0.64 18.40 5.62
N GLU A 84 0.12 19.10 6.63
CA GLU A 84 0.43 18.77 8.02
C GLU A 84 -0.08 17.38 8.39
N GLU A 85 -1.27 17.02 7.90
CA GLU A 85 -1.82 15.67 8.11
C GLU A 85 -1.02 14.63 7.35
N VAL A 86 -0.59 14.94 6.11
CA VAL A 86 0.29 14.05 5.34
C VAL A 86 1.63 13.88 6.03
N ASP A 87 2.22 14.96 6.57
CA ASP A 87 3.48 14.89 7.32
C ASP A 87 3.35 13.95 8.52
N ALA A 88 2.24 14.03 9.25
CA ALA A 88 2.00 13.16 10.40
C ALA A 88 1.86 11.69 9.96
N ALA A 89 1.17 11.44 8.86
CA ALA A 89 1.02 10.09 8.31
C ALA A 89 2.37 9.55 7.80
N GLU A 90 3.17 10.40 7.13
CA GLU A 90 4.52 10.03 6.68
C GLU A 90 5.38 9.56 7.85
N GLU A 91 5.38 10.33 8.94
CA GLU A 91 6.16 9.97 10.12
C GLU A 91 5.80 8.56 10.62
N LYS A 92 4.51 8.25 10.62
CA LYS A 92 4.03 6.93 11.06
C LYS A 92 4.44 5.81 10.12
N VAL A 93 4.28 5.98 8.80
CA VAL A 93 4.63 4.91 7.87
C VAL A 93 6.14 4.68 7.83
N LEU A 94 6.96 5.74 7.99
CA LEU A 94 8.40 5.57 8.08
C LEU A 94 8.79 4.79 9.34
N ALA A 95 8.13 5.05 10.46
CA ALA A 95 8.36 4.29 11.69
C ALA A 95 7.96 2.82 11.54
N LEU A 96 7.03 2.50 10.63
CA LEU A 96 6.58 1.14 10.36
C LEU A 96 7.45 0.40 9.32
N GLY A 97 8.45 1.06 8.77
CA GLY A 97 9.38 0.42 7.84
C GLY A 97 9.25 0.84 6.38
N ALA A 98 8.39 1.81 6.08
CA ALA A 98 8.34 2.38 4.74
C ALA A 98 9.54 3.29 4.50
N ARG A 99 9.83 3.57 3.23
CA ARG A 99 10.82 4.57 2.88
C ARG A 99 10.27 5.48 1.80
N VAL A 100 10.79 6.71 1.76
CA VAL A 100 10.34 7.71 0.79
C VAL A 100 10.90 7.39 -0.59
N LEU A 101 10.03 7.40 -1.61
CA LEU A 101 10.45 7.33 -3.00
C LEU A 101 10.36 8.71 -3.66
N ASP A 102 9.29 9.46 -3.37
CA ASP A 102 9.12 10.80 -3.91
C ASP A 102 8.23 11.61 -2.97
N ARG A 103 8.75 12.70 -2.44
CA ARG A 103 7.97 13.63 -1.63
C ARG A 103 8.15 15.09 -2.05
N GLU A 104 8.42 15.31 -3.30
CA GLU A 104 8.47 16.68 -3.81
C GLU A 104 7.05 17.24 -3.89
N ASP A 105 6.80 18.28 -3.11
CA ASP A 105 5.48 18.88 -2.99
C ASP A 105 5.33 20.00 -4.02
N TYR A 106 4.79 19.63 -5.16
CA TYR A 106 4.47 20.60 -6.20
C TYR A 106 3.07 21.16 -5.98
N GLU A 107 2.82 22.36 -6.44
CA GLU A 107 1.50 22.98 -6.34
C GLU A 107 0.41 22.15 -7.01
N THR A 108 0.78 21.36 -8.03
CA THR A 108 -0.18 20.54 -8.78
C THR A 108 -0.20 19.08 -8.33
N LYS A 109 0.56 18.74 -7.30
CA LYS A 109 0.70 17.35 -6.86
C LYS A 109 0.17 17.19 -5.44
N ASP A 110 -0.81 16.34 -5.28
CA ASP A 110 -1.49 16.11 -3.99
C ASP A 110 -1.14 14.77 -3.36
N PHE A 111 0.05 14.22 -3.65
CA PHE A 111 0.45 12.92 -3.10
C PHE A 111 1.97 12.83 -2.96
N ARG A 112 2.40 11.90 -2.10
CA ARG A 112 3.79 11.49 -1.96
C ARG A 112 3.88 9.99 -2.14
N VAL A 113 4.99 9.49 -2.66
CA VAL A 113 5.20 8.08 -2.96
C VAL A 113 6.20 7.46 -2.01
N TYR A 114 5.86 6.27 -1.53
CA TYR A 114 6.68 5.50 -0.57
C TYR A 114 6.82 4.07 -1.05
N ALA A 115 7.85 3.39 -0.58
CA ALA A 115 7.95 1.94 -0.72
C ALA A 115 7.55 1.30 0.61
N ASP A 116 6.73 0.26 0.56
CA ASP A 116 6.42 -0.54 1.74
C ASP A 116 7.63 -1.44 2.11
N PRO A 117 7.59 -2.18 3.22
CA PRO A 117 8.74 -3.03 3.60
C PRO A 117 9.15 -4.07 2.57
N ALA A 118 8.27 -4.45 1.65
CA ALA A 118 8.59 -5.38 0.55
C ALA A 118 8.99 -4.65 -0.72
N GLY A 119 8.94 -3.31 -0.73
CA GLY A 119 9.33 -2.48 -1.86
C GLY A 119 8.22 -2.09 -2.82
N HIS A 120 6.96 -2.42 -2.52
CA HIS A 120 5.86 -1.98 -3.39
C HIS A 120 5.61 -0.49 -3.18
N PRO A 121 5.42 0.28 -4.25
CA PRO A 121 5.02 1.68 -4.11
C PRO A 121 3.61 1.80 -3.55
N PHE A 122 3.41 2.78 -2.69
CA PHE A 122 2.08 3.24 -2.28
C PHE A 122 2.15 4.75 -2.07
N CYS A 123 0.99 5.39 -2.11
CA CYS A 123 0.91 6.84 -1.98
C CYS A 123 0.14 7.24 -0.74
N LEU A 124 0.59 8.33 -0.13
CA LEU A 124 -0.22 9.08 0.83
C LEU A 124 -0.74 10.31 0.10
N CYS A 125 -2.04 10.43 0.03
CA CYS A 125 -2.70 11.48 -0.75
C CYS A 125 -3.26 12.55 0.16
N ARG A 126 -3.09 13.80 -0.26
CA ARG A 126 -3.70 14.94 0.42
C ARG A 126 -5.08 15.16 -0.19
N ILE A 127 -6.04 14.41 0.32
CA ILE A 127 -7.42 14.47 -0.16
C ILE A 127 -8.33 14.63 1.05
N GLU A 128 -9.19 15.65 0.98
CA GLU A 128 -10.18 15.87 2.01
C GLU A 128 -11.28 14.82 1.88
N GLN A 129 -11.60 14.17 3.00
CA GLN A 129 -12.66 13.16 3.03
C GLN A 129 -14.02 13.82 2.84
N PRO A 130 -14.92 13.23 2.01
CA PRO A 130 -16.27 13.75 1.81
C PRO A 130 -17.13 13.66 3.04
#